data_6d919bf50cc5bb76e2423859b7cca8fe
#
_entry.id   6d919bf50cc5bb76e2423859b7cca8fe
#
_cell.length_a   1.000
_cell.length_b   1.000
_cell.length_c   1.000
_cell.angle_alpha   90.00
_cell.angle_beta   90.00
_cell.angle_gamma   90.00
#
_symmetry.space_group_name_H-M   'P 1'
#
loop_
_entity.id
_entity.type
_entity.pdbx_description
1 polymer ?
#
loop_
_entity_poly.entity_id
_entity_poly.type
_entity_poly.pdbx_seq_one_letter_code
_entity_poly.pdbx_strand_id
1 'polypeptide(L)'
;MKSFIKTLSIALGSAVLSIFIYDFYFQPASEEIIKGNVGASLIPANYTYNSGNVAAELTDFTVAAEKTVHAVVHVKNTSSSSSDLPAFYRYFYGDDELPDRIGTGSGVIISPNGYIITNHHVIENNSEIEITTNDNKTYQATVVGSDPSSDIAVLKINT
;
A
#
# COMPACT_ATOMS: atom_id res chain seq x y z
N MET A 1 -52.27 -27.47 24.88
CA MET A 1 -51.67 -27.91 23.62
C MET A 1 -51.73 -26.85 22.51
N LYS A 2 -52.91 -26.27 22.20
CA LYS A 2 -53.03 -25.25 21.10
C LYS A 2 -52.22 -23.97 21.32
N SER A 3 -51.99 -23.52 22.57
CA SER A 3 -51.15 -22.34 22.86
C SER A 3 -49.66 -22.60 22.67
N PHE A 4 -49.19 -23.77 23.04
CA PHE A 4 -47.77 -24.17 22.85
C PHE A 4 -47.38 -24.28 21.38
N ILE A 5 -48.28 -24.79 20.54
CA ILE A 5 -48.06 -24.87 19.10
C ILE A 5 -47.96 -23.48 18.48
N LYS A 6 -48.79 -22.53 18.91
CA LYS A 6 -48.73 -21.14 18.42
C LYS A 6 -47.40 -20.43 18.79
N THR A 7 -46.93 -20.59 20.03
CA THR A 7 -45.65 -19.97 20.46
C THR A 7 -44.48 -20.62 19.74
N LEU A 8 -44.49 -21.93 19.50
CA LEU A 8 -43.46 -22.63 18.76
C LEU A 8 -43.40 -22.17 17.29
N SER A 9 -44.57 -21.98 16.66
CA SER A 9 -44.62 -21.50 15.26
C SER A 9 -44.10 -20.06 15.14
N ILE A 10 -44.34 -19.17 16.11
CA ILE A 10 -43.84 -17.80 16.12
C ILE A 10 -42.33 -17.80 16.32
N ALA A 11 -41.79 -18.63 17.21
CA ALA A 11 -40.37 -18.75 17.46
C ALA A 11 -39.60 -19.28 16.21
N LEU A 12 -40.18 -20.27 15.55
CA LEU A 12 -39.58 -20.83 14.31
C LEU A 12 -39.60 -19.80 13.18
N GLY A 13 -40.71 -19.06 13.03
CA GLY A 13 -40.84 -18.00 12.02
C GLY A 13 -39.84 -16.86 12.25
N SER A 14 -39.59 -16.45 13.50
CA SER A 14 -38.63 -15.40 13.81
C SER A 14 -37.17 -15.84 13.54
N ALA A 15 -36.84 -17.11 13.80
CA ALA A 15 -35.51 -17.65 13.50
C ALA A 15 -35.23 -17.66 12.00
N VAL A 16 -36.17 -18.09 11.19
CA VAL A 16 -36.05 -18.11 9.72
C VAL A 16 -35.93 -16.68 9.18
N LEU A 17 -36.73 -15.74 9.72
CA LEU A 17 -36.67 -14.35 9.32
C LEU A 17 -35.29 -13.71 9.65
N SER A 18 -34.73 -14.05 10.80
CA SER A 18 -33.42 -13.56 11.22
C SER A 18 -32.31 -14.06 10.29
N ILE A 19 -32.38 -15.31 9.84
CA ILE A 19 -31.42 -15.88 8.89
C ILE A 19 -31.52 -15.15 7.53
N PHE A 20 -32.76 -14.89 7.07
CA PHE A 20 -32.98 -14.16 5.82
C PHE A 20 -32.45 -12.72 5.87
N ILE A 21 -32.64 -12.02 6.99
CA ILE A 21 -32.14 -10.67 7.20
C ILE A 21 -30.60 -10.69 7.23
N TYR A 22 -30.02 -11.66 7.92
CA TYR A 22 -28.57 -11.83 7.98
C TYR A 22 -27.99 -12.07 6.57
N ASP A 23 -28.54 -12.98 5.79
CA ASP A 23 -28.10 -13.26 4.43
C ASP A 23 -28.23 -12.03 3.51
N PHE A 24 -29.29 -11.25 3.67
CA PHE A 24 -29.55 -10.06 2.85
C PHE A 24 -28.63 -8.88 3.18
N TYR A 25 -28.32 -8.65 4.48
CA TYR A 25 -27.52 -7.51 4.91
C TYR A 25 -26.02 -7.81 5.10
N PHE A 26 -25.66 -9.07 5.33
CA PHE A 26 -24.30 -9.49 5.61
C PHE A 26 -23.70 -10.42 4.55
N GLN A 27 -24.31 -10.54 3.38
CA GLN A 27 -23.57 -11.16 2.27
C GLN A 27 -22.31 -10.35 2.03
N PRO A 28 -21.12 -10.93 2.25
CA PRO A 28 -19.89 -10.28 1.80
C PRO A 28 -20.06 -10.07 0.30
N ALA A 29 -19.89 -8.83 -0.17
CA ALA A 29 -19.87 -8.54 -1.59
C ALA A 29 -18.96 -9.59 -2.23
N SER A 30 -19.51 -10.43 -3.08
CA SER A 30 -18.74 -11.37 -3.87
C SER A 30 -17.67 -10.53 -4.55
N GLU A 31 -16.40 -10.79 -4.22
CA GLU A 31 -15.29 -10.23 -4.98
C GLU A 31 -15.52 -10.66 -6.43
N GLU A 32 -16.11 -9.77 -7.22
CA GLU A 32 -15.99 -9.88 -8.66
C GLU A 32 -14.49 -9.84 -8.94
N ILE A 33 -13.92 -11.03 -9.08
CA ILE A 33 -12.60 -11.18 -9.68
C ILE A 33 -12.73 -10.47 -11.02
N ILE A 34 -12.25 -9.23 -11.06
CA ILE A 34 -12.12 -8.44 -12.29
C ILE A 34 -11.23 -9.31 -13.19
N LYS A 35 -11.85 -10.09 -14.06
CA LYS A 35 -11.18 -10.70 -15.20
C LYS A 35 -10.87 -9.59 -16.22
N GLY A 36 -10.24 -8.53 -15.74
CA GLY A 36 -9.54 -7.60 -16.57
C GLY A 36 -8.34 -8.35 -17.11
N ASN A 37 -8.31 -8.53 -18.42
CA ASN A 37 -7.17 -9.05 -19.16
C ASN A 37 -6.04 -8.01 -19.09
N VAL A 38 -5.51 -7.80 -17.88
CA VAL A 38 -4.30 -7.02 -17.65
C VAL A 38 -3.19 -7.98 -18.05
N GLY A 39 -2.61 -7.76 -19.22
CA GLY A 39 -1.44 -8.49 -19.69
C GLY A 39 -0.19 -8.21 -18.83
N ALA A 40 -0.37 -8.15 -17.52
CA ALA A 40 0.69 -8.24 -16.54
C ALA A 40 1.04 -9.74 -16.49
N SER A 41 2.12 -10.11 -17.15
CA SER A 41 2.78 -11.40 -16.93
C SER A 41 3.17 -11.43 -15.46
N LEU A 42 2.31 -12.02 -14.63
CA LEU A 42 2.67 -12.35 -13.27
C LEU A 42 3.81 -13.36 -13.39
N ILE A 43 5.02 -12.95 -13.09
CA ILE A 43 6.15 -13.86 -12.95
C ILE A 43 5.82 -14.70 -11.71
N PRO A 44 5.48 -16.01 -11.87
CA PRO A 44 5.23 -16.84 -10.70
C PRO A 44 6.54 -16.92 -9.93
N ALA A 45 6.53 -16.51 -8.67
CA ALA A 45 7.65 -16.72 -7.74
C ALA A 45 7.70 -18.23 -7.38
N ASN A 46 7.92 -19.09 -8.36
CA ASN A 46 8.20 -20.50 -8.14
C ASN A 46 9.65 -20.66 -7.69
N TYR A 47 9.91 -20.31 -6.43
CA TYR A 47 11.09 -20.79 -5.74
C TYR A 47 10.87 -22.26 -5.39
N THR A 48 11.24 -23.18 -6.31
CA THR A 48 11.46 -24.58 -5.94
C THR A 48 12.75 -24.61 -5.09
N TYR A 49 12.56 -24.67 -3.78
CA TYR A 49 13.65 -24.93 -2.86
C TYR A 49 14.14 -26.36 -3.10
N ASN A 50 15.22 -26.50 -3.86
CA ASN A 50 15.84 -27.80 -4.11
C ASN A 50 16.67 -28.17 -2.87
N SER A 51 16.13 -29.03 -2.00
CA SER A 51 16.76 -29.50 -0.74
C SER A 51 17.94 -30.46 -1.00
N GLY A 52 18.74 -30.23 -2.02
CA GLY A 52 19.96 -30.99 -2.28
C GLY A 52 21.15 -30.32 -1.59
N ASN A 53 21.69 -30.93 -0.54
CA ASN A 53 22.99 -30.70 0.11
C ASN A 53 23.63 -29.34 -0.18
N VAL A 54 23.16 -28.28 0.47
CA VAL A 54 23.89 -27.02 0.51
C VAL A 54 24.88 -27.11 1.66
N ALA A 55 26.09 -27.62 1.38
CA ALA A 55 27.26 -27.12 2.11
C ALA A 55 27.13 -25.59 2.06
N ALA A 56 27.30 -24.90 3.20
CA ALA A 56 27.11 -23.46 3.33
C ALA A 56 28.06 -22.74 2.36
N GLU A 57 27.70 -22.70 1.10
CA GLU A 57 28.27 -21.84 0.10
C GLU A 57 27.82 -20.44 0.48
N LEU A 58 28.78 -19.56 0.77
CA LEU A 58 28.51 -18.17 1.07
C LEU A 58 27.57 -17.65 -0.03
N THR A 59 26.33 -17.37 0.33
CA THR A 59 25.33 -16.92 -0.64
C THR A 59 25.82 -15.59 -1.21
N ASP A 60 26.32 -15.60 -2.44
CA ASP A 60 26.75 -14.40 -3.13
C ASP A 60 25.54 -13.60 -3.60
N PHE A 61 25.29 -12.48 -2.94
CA PHE A 61 24.21 -11.56 -3.28
C PHE A 61 24.53 -10.64 -4.45
N THR A 62 25.77 -10.68 -4.99
CA THR A 62 26.21 -9.79 -6.06
C THR A 62 25.29 -9.90 -7.28
N VAL A 63 25.01 -11.12 -7.72
CA VAL A 63 24.14 -11.37 -8.88
C VAL A 63 22.70 -10.87 -8.65
N ALA A 64 22.18 -11.03 -7.43
CA ALA A 64 20.86 -10.51 -7.07
C ALA A 64 20.87 -8.98 -7.08
N ALA A 65 21.88 -8.36 -6.48
CA ALA A 65 22.03 -6.92 -6.44
C ALA A 65 22.16 -6.32 -7.85
N GLU A 66 23.01 -6.88 -8.71
CA GLU A 66 23.17 -6.44 -10.11
C GLU A 66 21.85 -6.45 -10.90
N LYS A 67 21.00 -7.46 -10.66
CA LYS A 67 19.70 -7.57 -11.34
C LYS A 67 18.64 -6.61 -10.80
N THR A 68 18.73 -6.21 -9.54
CA THR A 68 17.66 -5.45 -8.86
C THR A 68 17.99 -3.98 -8.63
N VAL A 69 19.26 -3.59 -8.68
CA VAL A 69 19.71 -2.21 -8.39
C VAL A 69 18.96 -1.15 -9.22
N HIS A 70 18.62 -1.46 -10.46
CA HIS A 70 17.90 -0.53 -11.35
C HIS A 70 16.40 -0.40 -11.01
N ALA A 71 15.85 -1.33 -10.23
CA ALA A 71 14.47 -1.27 -9.79
C ALA A 71 14.31 -0.53 -8.46
N VAL A 72 15.38 -0.36 -7.68
CA VAL A 72 15.34 0.35 -6.40
C VAL A 72 15.55 1.84 -6.62
N VAL A 73 14.70 2.64 -5.97
CA VAL A 73 14.73 4.11 -6.07
C VAL A 73 14.78 4.75 -4.69
N HIS A 74 15.34 5.93 -4.62
CA HIS A 74 15.27 6.79 -3.46
C HIS A 74 14.01 7.65 -3.54
N VAL A 75 13.24 7.69 -2.44
CA VAL A 75 12.03 8.49 -2.30
C VAL A 75 12.33 9.62 -1.32
N LYS A 76 12.18 10.86 -1.77
CA LYS A 76 12.27 12.06 -0.94
C LYS A 76 10.89 12.69 -0.85
N ASN A 77 10.45 12.91 0.37
CA ASN A 77 9.18 13.57 0.68
C ASN A 77 9.48 14.92 1.30
N THR A 78 8.91 15.97 0.74
CA THR A 78 8.98 17.32 1.33
C THR A 78 7.61 17.69 1.85
N SER A 79 7.52 18.11 3.11
CA SER A 79 6.30 18.61 3.72
C SER A 79 6.51 19.99 4.33
N SER A 80 5.58 20.91 4.07
CA SER A 80 5.64 22.25 4.66
C SER A 80 5.32 22.19 6.15
N SER A 81 6.21 22.74 6.95
CA SER A 81 6.13 22.71 8.43
C SER A 81 5.05 23.61 9.04
N SER A 82 4.30 24.35 8.22
CA SER A 82 3.42 25.43 8.71
C SER A 82 2.19 24.95 9.51
N SER A 83 1.78 23.67 9.36
CA SER A 83 0.54 23.18 9.97
C SER A 83 0.66 22.71 11.43
N ASP A 84 1.84 22.29 11.88
CA ASP A 84 2.02 21.61 13.19
C ASP A 84 2.59 22.50 14.29
N LEU A 85 2.89 23.77 14.00
CA LEU A 85 3.50 24.66 14.99
C LEU A 85 2.46 25.46 15.77
N PRO A 86 2.68 25.64 17.09
CA PRO A 86 1.83 26.51 17.90
C PRO A 86 1.70 27.90 17.29
N ALA A 87 0.48 28.45 17.33
CA ALA A 87 0.17 29.76 16.73
C ALA A 87 1.12 30.90 17.18
N PHE A 88 1.69 30.83 18.39
CA PHE A 88 2.65 31.76 18.91
C PHE A 88 3.99 31.74 18.12
N TYR A 89 4.45 30.56 17.68
CA TYR A 89 5.68 30.43 16.88
C TYR A 89 5.51 31.12 15.52
N ARG A 90 4.35 30.92 14.88
CA ARG A 90 3.99 31.55 13.61
C ARG A 90 3.91 33.07 13.73
N TYR A 91 3.44 33.54 14.86
CA TYR A 91 3.35 34.99 15.15
C TYR A 91 4.72 35.67 15.26
N PHE A 92 5.74 35.00 15.86
CA PHE A 92 7.06 35.58 16.09
C PHE A 92 8.04 35.41 14.93
N TYR A 93 7.94 34.30 14.17
CA TYR A 93 8.90 33.95 13.13
C TYR A 93 8.33 34.03 11.69
N GLY A 94 7.04 34.27 11.55
CA GLY A 94 6.39 34.27 10.23
C GLY A 94 6.18 32.88 9.68
N ASP A 95 5.29 32.74 8.70
CA ASP A 95 5.01 31.44 8.03
C ASP A 95 6.08 31.09 6.98
N ASP A 96 6.86 32.07 6.53
CA ASP A 96 7.81 31.92 5.41
C ASP A 96 9.24 31.52 5.85
N GLU A 97 9.55 31.53 7.14
CA GLU A 97 10.92 31.24 7.64
C GLU A 97 11.09 29.81 8.18
N LEU A 98 10.07 28.98 8.09
CA LEU A 98 10.14 27.62 8.63
C LEU A 98 10.70 26.67 7.58
N PRO A 99 11.78 25.93 7.90
CA PRO A 99 12.34 24.96 6.96
C PRO A 99 11.36 23.82 6.72
N ASP A 100 11.25 23.43 5.46
CA ASP A 100 10.48 22.24 5.08
C ASP A 100 11.02 21.00 5.81
N ARG A 101 10.11 20.13 6.19
CA ARG A 101 10.48 18.81 6.69
C ARG A 101 10.78 17.90 5.51
N ILE A 102 11.95 17.29 5.52
CA ILE A 102 12.38 16.33 4.51
C ILE A 102 12.36 14.94 5.14
N GLY A 103 11.49 14.08 4.61
CA GLY A 103 11.48 12.64 4.86
C GLY A 103 12.16 11.92 3.70
N THR A 104 12.81 10.81 3.99
CA THR A 104 13.44 9.97 2.96
C THR A 104 13.11 8.50 3.18
N GLY A 105 13.05 7.77 2.09
CA GLY A 105 12.79 6.34 2.10
C GLY A 105 13.25 5.69 0.80
N SER A 106 12.82 4.46 0.61
CA SER A 106 13.12 3.69 -0.60
C SER A 106 11.82 3.22 -1.26
N GLY A 107 11.87 2.99 -2.55
CA GLY A 107 10.78 2.41 -3.32
C GLY A 107 11.29 1.41 -4.33
N VAL A 108 10.38 0.66 -4.94
CA VAL A 108 10.67 -0.31 -5.99
C VAL A 108 9.81 -0.03 -7.20
N ILE A 109 10.44 0.13 -8.36
CA ILE A 109 9.75 0.23 -9.66
C ILE A 109 9.16 -1.15 -9.99
N ILE A 110 7.84 -1.21 -10.18
CA ILE A 110 7.12 -2.45 -10.46
C ILE A 110 6.61 -2.55 -11.89
N SER A 111 6.73 -1.48 -12.65
CA SER A 111 6.22 -1.45 -14.03
C SER A 111 7.07 -0.50 -14.89
N PRO A 112 7.30 -0.84 -16.17
CA PRO A 112 7.97 0.06 -17.11
C PRO A 112 7.19 1.36 -17.36
N ASN A 113 5.91 1.41 -16.99
CA ASN A 113 5.11 2.62 -17.04
C ASN A 113 5.40 3.59 -15.88
N GLY A 114 6.39 3.33 -15.02
CA GLY A 114 6.77 4.22 -13.93
C GLY A 114 5.91 4.11 -12.67
N TYR A 115 5.29 2.96 -12.39
CA TYR A 115 4.66 2.68 -11.10
C TYR A 115 5.71 2.22 -10.10
N ILE A 116 5.65 2.76 -8.87
CA ILE A 116 6.60 2.52 -7.80
C ILE A 116 5.81 2.17 -6.54
N ILE A 117 6.24 1.12 -5.83
CA ILE A 117 5.76 0.80 -4.48
C ILE A 117 6.74 1.35 -3.45
N THR A 118 6.19 1.97 -2.41
CA THR A 118 6.92 2.44 -1.22
C THR A 118 6.05 2.24 0.02
N ASN A 119 6.55 2.58 1.19
CA ASN A 119 5.77 2.55 2.41
C ASN A 119 4.90 3.82 2.56
N HIS A 120 3.71 3.66 3.17
CA HIS A 120 2.81 4.77 3.42
C HIS A 120 3.47 5.87 4.29
N HIS A 121 4.15 5.48 5.38
CA HIS A 121 4.80 6.44 6.28
C HIS A 121 5.90 7.28 5.61
N VAL A 122 6.48 6.81 4.49
CA VAL A 122 7.48 7.59 3.72
C VAL A 122 6.84 8.77 3.01
N ILE A 123 5.56 8.66 2.64
CA ILE A 123 4.84 9.68 1.87
C ILE A 123 3.78 10.43 2.69
N GLU A 124 3.68 10.13 3.98
CA GLU A 124 2.71 10.77 4.87
C GLU A 124 2.97 12.29 4.96
N ASN A 125 1.90 13.09 4.98
CA ASN A 125 1.95 14.55 5.05
C ASN A 125 2.78 15.21 3.93
N ASN A 126 2.78 14.62 2.73
CA ASN A 126 3.56 15.13 1.61
C ASN A 126 2.98 16.42 1.00
N SER A 127 3.86 17.35 0.69
CA SER A 127 3.60 18.45 -0.25
C SER A 127 4.16 18.12 -1.62
N GLU A 128 5.30 17.46 -1.65
CA GLU A 128 6.03 17.11 -2.86
C GLU A 128 6.79 15.81 -2.67
N ILE A 129 6.70 14.90 -3.66
CA ILE A 129 7.43 13.63 -3.68
C ILE A 129 8.37 13.61 -4.86
N GLU A 130 9.65 13.41 -4.59
CA GLU A 130 10.73 13.32 -5.56
C GLU A 130 11.33 11.91 -5.54
N ILE A 131 11.50 11.33 -6.71
CA ILE A 131 12.07 9.99 -6.91
C ILE A 131 13.42 10.14 -7.59
N THR A 132 14.48 9.58 -6.99
CA THR A 132 15.79 9.49 -7.62
C THR A 132 16.09 8.05 -7.96
N THR A 133 16.35 7.80 -9.23
CA THR A 133 16.70 6.47 -9.77
C THR A 133 18.19 6.19 -9.62
N ASN A 134 18.61 4.93 -9.80
CA ASN A 134 20.00 4.51 -9.67
C ASN A 134 20.97 5.24 -10.64
N ASP A 135 20.48 5.74 -11.78
CA ASP A 135 21.23 6.54 -12.73
C ASP A 135 21.23 8.06 -12.40
N ASN A 136 20.89 8.42 -11.15
CA ASN A 136 20.82 9.79 -10.63
C ASN A 136 19.85 10.71 -11.37
N LYS A 137 18.86 10.17 -12.04
CA LYS A 137 17.76 10.97 -12.59
C LYS A 137 16.70 11.17 -11.54
N THR A 138 16.15 12.38 -11.52
CA THR A 138 15.12 12.80 -10.57
C THR A 138 13.81 13.04 -11.30
N TYR A 139 12.73 12.55 -10.70
CA TYR A 139 11.36 12.64 -11.23
C TYR A 139 10.39 13.08 -10.13
N GLN A 140 9.45 13.94 -10.50
CA GLN A 140 8.31 14.23 -9.64
C GLN A 140 7.33 13.07 -9.68
N ALA A 141 6.84 12.66 -8.51
CA ALA A 141 5.90 11.57 -8.38
C ALA A 141 4.55 12.05 -7.88
N THR A 142 3.51 11.37 -8.33
CA THR A 142 2.14 11.53 -7.82
C THR A 142 1.70 10.28 -7.08
N VAL A 143 0.94 10.46 -5.98
CA VAL A 143 0.36 9.34 -5.23
C VAL A 143 -0.85 8.81 -6.01
N VAL A 144 -0.80 7.53 -6.38
CA VAL A 144 -1.91 6.82 -7.02
C VAL A 144 -2.90 6.29 -5.98
N GLY A 145 -2.38 5.81 -4.87
CA GLY A 145 -3.15 5.34 -3.74
C GLY A 145 -2.23 4.88 -2.61
N SER A 146 -2.79 4.80 -1.40
CA SER A 146 -2.07 4.30 -0.23
C SER A 146 -3.03 3.65 0.76
N ASP A 147 -2.51 2.69 1.51
CA ASP A 147 -3.21 2.03 2.60
C ASP A 147 -2.36 2.13 3.88
N PRO A 148 -2.78 2.98 4.84
CA PRO A 148 -2.08 3.11 6.12
C PRO A 148 -2.06 1.82 6.95
N SER A 149 -3.06 0.95 6.78
CA SER A 149 -3.19 -0.28 7.57
C SER A 149 -2.15 -1.33 7.22
N SER A 150 -1.77 -1.41 5.94
CA SER A 150 -0.72 -2.29 5.42
C SER A 150 0.63 -1.59 5.27
N ASP A 151 0.69 -0.28 5.54
CA ASP A 151 1.86 0.58 5.30
C ASP A 151 2.38 0.51 3.86
N ILE A 152 1.46 0.48 2.88
CA ILE A 152 1.81 0.43 1.45
C ILE A 152 1.28 1.67 0.73
N ALA A 153 2.10 2.20 -0.18
CA ALA A 153 1.70 3.27 -1.10
C ALA A 153 2.19 2.97 -2.53
N VAL A 154 1.43 3.46 -3.49
CA VAL A 154 1.75 3.38 -4.92
C VAL A 154 1.92 4.79 -5.47
N LEU A 155 3.07 5.01 -6.08
CA LEU A 155 3.44 6.26 -6.74
C LEU A 155 3.51 6.07 -8.25
N LYS A 156 3.41 7.17 -8.98
CA LYS A 156 3.53 7.23 -10.43
C LYS A 156 4.49 8.35 -10.83
N ILE A 157 5.49 8.02 -11.63
CA ILE A 157 6.37 8.98 -12.30
C ILE A 157 6.08 8.99 -13.81
N ASN A 158 6.30 10.13 -14.46
CA ASN A 158 6.30 10.25 -15.92
C ASN A 158 7.72 10.06 -16.41
N THR A 159 7.95 8.96 -17.12
CA THR A 159 9.24 8.59 -17.74
C THR A 159 9.25 8.96 -19.20
#